data_515111317685a8cdee7de2962c6a809c
#
_entry.id   515111317685a8cdee7de2962c6a809c
#
_cell.length_a   1.000
_cell.length_b   1.000
_cell.length_c   1.000
_cell.angle_alpha   90.00
_cell.angle_beta   90.00
_cell.angle_gamma   90.00
#
_symmetry.space_group_name_H-M   'P 1'
#
loop_
_entity.id
_entity.type
_entity.pdbx_description
1 polymer ?
#
loop_
_entity_poly.entity_id
_entity_poly.type
_entity_poly.pdbx_seq_one_letter_code
_entity_poly.pdbx_strand_id
1 'polypeptide(L)'
;MDRDLEESVCIQKGPCAKCGSSDGNALYSDGHAFCFVCSHRTPGDGEAPTTNQRKTRMSDNLISGEVRALPKRDIREETCAKFGYAVGQFKGATVQIAPYRSKDGDLIAQKLRNADKEFSTLGDFKEVALFGAHLWSKGKKIVVTEGEIDCMTVAQVQNLKWPVVSVPNGAQGAKKAIARNLDYLNGFEEVIFMFDMDEPGIEAAKECAALLPVGKAKIASLPLKDPNELLLAGRGDEIVQAMWNAKDYRPDGLLSFDDVIDRIKAPVQHGLPWFLEELTELTYGRRYGEVYTFGAGTGVGKTDLFTQQIAYDMDVLGLQVGLIFLETPAAELGKRIAGKKMRRLFHIPDSGWTQEELDAGSEWLRNKGSLYDSFGQTEWEVVKGHIRYMATALGIRGFYVDHLTAMADTADEKGSLEQIMKELAGLAQELGIMVHLVSHLTTPEGKPHEEGGRVMIRHFKGSRAIGFWSHFMFGLERDQQNEDPEVRKLTTFRCLKDRFTGRSTGATLTLTYDRDTGLLSVTDAPSGSPFPAEPDPF
;
A
#
# COMPACT_ATOMS: atom_id res chain seq x y z
N MET A 1 30.69 27.77 44.65
CA MET A 1 31.96 27.66 43.88
C MET A 1 31.84 26.34 43.15
N ASP A 2 31.05 26.33 42.10
CA ASP A 2 30.90 25.19 41.20
C ASP A 2 32.02 25.33 40.14
N ARG A 3 32.89 24.33 40.10
CA ARG A 3 33.84 24.19 38.99
C ARG A 3 33.13 23.41 37.92
N ASP A 4 32.84 24.09 36.80
CA ASP A 4 32.45 23.44 35.55
C ASP A 4 33.55 22.43 35.18
N LEU A 5 33.19 21.16 35.23
CA LEU A 5 34.00 20.07 34.68
C LEU A 5 33.82 20.09 33.16
N GLU A 6 34.72 20.78 32.45
CA GLU A 6 34.84 20.61 31.00
C GLU A 6 35.17 19.16 30.71
N GLU A 7 34.27 18.49 29.96
CA GLU A 7 34.47 17.11 29.53
C GLU A 7 35.70 17.02 28.60
N SER A 8 36.69 16.24 29.03
CA SER A 8 37.91 16.02 28.27
C SER A 8 37.63 15.18 27.01
N VAL A 9 37.98 15.70 25.83
CA VAL A 9 37.70 15.10 24.51
C VAL A 9 38.94 14.43 23.92
N CYS A 10 38.80 13.26 23.35
CA CYS A 10 39.89 12.55 22.68
C CYS A 10 40.34 13.30 21.42
N ILE A 11 41.60 13.75 21.39
CA ILE A 11 42.17 14.53 20.29
C ILE A 11 42.97 13.68 19.29
N GLN A 12 43.54 12.55 19.73
CA GLN A 12 44.37 11.70 18.86
C GLN A 12 44.39 10.25 19.36
N LYS A 13 44.44 9.27 18.44
CA LYS A 13 44.77 7.87 18.72
C LYS A 13 46.13 7.50 18.14
N GLY A 14 46.87 6.65 18.82
CA GLY A 14 48.23 6.26 18.40
C GLY A 14 48.74 5.01 19.12
N PRO A 15 50.02 4.68 18.92
CA PRO A 15 50.62 3.50 19.52
C PRO A 15 50.76 3.62 21.03
N CYS A 16 50.58 2.50 21.72
CA CYS A 16 50.77 2.41 23.16
C CYS A 16 52.19 1.92 23.48
N ALA A 17 52.97 2.75 24.17
CA ALA A 17 54.33 2.41 24.56
C ALA A 17 54.41 1.20 25.52
N LYS A 18 53.31 0.85 26.24
CA LYS A 18 53.30 -0.23 27.22
C LYS A 18 52.93 -1.59 26.62
N CYS A 19 51.99 -1.67 25.68
CA CYS A 19 51.53 -2.94 25.12
C CYS A 19 51.84 -3.12 23.63
N GLY A 20 52.45 -2.13 22.97
CA GLY A 20 52.81 -2.20 21.56
C GLY A 20 51.64 -2.13 20.57
N SER A 21 50.42 -1.90 21.04
CA SER A 21 49.24 -1.68 20.15
C SER A 21 49.50 -0.47 19.27
N SER A 22 49.20 -0.58 17.97
CA SER A 22 49.46 0.47 16.97
C SER A 22 48.54 1.69 17.07
N ASP A 23 47.31 1.51 17.65
CA ASP A 23 46.26 2.51 17.66
C ASP A 23 45.39 2.53 18.94
N GLY A 24 45.74 1.70 19.91
CA GLY A 24 44.97 1.52 21.15
C GLY A 24 45.07 2.66 22.17
N ASN A 25 46.02 3.60 22.02
CA ASN A 25 46.25 4.68 22.95
C ASN A 25 45.54 5.99 22.49
N ALA A 26 44.60 6.49 23.28
CA ALA A 26 43.91 7.74 23.04
C ALA A 26 44.48 8.86 23.91
N LEU A 27 44.87 9.99 23.28
CA LEU A 27 45.28 11.22 23.93
C LEU A 27 44.08 12.19 24.01
N TYR A 28 43.91 12.81 25.17
CA TYR A 28 42.78 13.68 25.47
C TYR A 28 43.19 15.16 25.56
N SER A 29 42.21 16.06 25.46
CA SER A 29 42.38 17.51 25.42
C SER A 29 43.06 18.11 26.69
N ASP A 30 42.99 17.42 27.79
CA ASP A 30 43.65 17.77 29.05
C ASP A 30 45.07 17.15 29.19
N GLY A 31 45.60 16.58 28.13
CA GLY A 31 46.93 16.00 28.08
C GLY A 31 47.04 14.57 28.62
N HIS A 32 45.97 14.00 29.22
CA HIS A 32 46.05 12.60 29.65
C HIS A 32 45.90 11.65 28.46
N ALA A 33 46.49 10.44 28.59
CA ALA A 33 46.33 9.40 27.62
C ALA A 33 45.79 8.10 28.26
N PHE A 34 44.95 7.36 27.51
CA PHE A 34 44.39 6.09 27.93
C PHE A 34 44.45 5.04 26.82
N CYS A 35 45.01 3.90 27.12
CA CYS A 35 45.09 2.77 26.19
C CYS A 35 43.90 1.82 26.43
N PHE A 36 43.02 1.65 25.42
CA PHE A 36 41.87 0.77 25.46
C PHE A 36 42.23 -0.72 25.37
N VAL A 37 43.46 -1.06 24.98
CA VAL A 37 43.92 -2.46 24.87
C VAL A 37 44.47 -2.99 26.19
N CYS A 38 45.27 -2.20 26.91
CA CYS A 38 45.92 -2.63 28.15
C CYS A 38 45.49 -1.80 29.38
N SER A 39 44.51 -0.93 29.26
CA SER A 39 44.02 -0.04 30.30
C SER A 39 45.08 0.84 30.98
N HIS A 40 46.23 1.04 30.31
CA HIS A 40 47.26 1.93 30.82
C HIS A 40 46.82 3.39 30.70
N ARG A 41 46.94 4.15 31.80
CA ARG A 41 46.64 5.58 31.84
C ARG A 41 47.91 6.37 32.13
N THR A 42 48.17 7.39 31.32
CA THR A 42 49.21 8.40 31.55
C THR A 42 48.56 9.68 32.04
N PRO A 43 48.93 10.23 33.20
CA PRO A 43 48.38 11.52 33.68
C PRO A 43 48.81 12.65 32.73
N GLY A 44 47.92 13.63 32.52
CA GLY A 44 48.24 14.88 31.81
C GLY A 44 48.92 15.87 32.74
N ASP A 45 49.86 16.65 32.24
CA ASP A 45 50.55 17.70 32.96
C ASP A 45 49.86 19.08 32.87
N GLY A 46 48.66 19.13 32.36
CA GLY A 46 47.79 20.31 32.36
C GLY A 46 48.15 21.40 31.33
N GLU A 47 49.15 21.19 30.51
CA GLU A 47 49.40 22.06 29.35
C GLU A 47 48.88 21.37 28.08
N ALA A 48 47.78 21.85 27.55
CA ALA A 48 47.30 21.45 26.23
C ALA A 48 48.26 21.96 25.15
N PRO A 49 48.75 21.09 24.23
CA PRO A 49 49.53 21.57 23.10
C PRO A 49 48.63 22.47 22.24
N THR A 50 48.95 23.77 22.20
CA THR A 50 48.37 24.72 21.27
C THR A 50 48.83 24.39 19.85
N THR A 51 48.13 23.45 19.23
CA THR A 51 48.18 23.29 17.78
C THR A 51 46.81 23.50 17.20
N ASN A 52 46.48 24.77 17.01
CA ASN A 52 45.54 25.20 15.99
C ASN A 52 46.10 24.88 14.61
N GLN A 53 46.23 23.61 14.29
CA GLN A 53 46.27 23.13 12.92
C GLN A 53 44.92 22.50 12.63
N ARG A 54 43.92 23.35 12.29
CA ARG A 54 42.84 22.95 11.38
C ARG A 54 43.54 22.24 10.22
N LYS A 55 43.52 20.92 10.21
CA LYS A 55 43.93 20.14 9.04
C LYS A 55 42.97 20.53 7.91
N THR A 56 43.35 21.51 7.11
CA THR A 56 42.97 21.72 5.72
C THR A 56 43.50 20.52 4.92
N ARG A 57 42.91 19.34 5.18
CA ARG A 57 43.07 18.18 4.31
C ARG A 57 41.78 18.13 3.56
N MET A 58 41.81 18.55 2.27
CA MET A 58 40.96 18.05 1.17
C MET A 58 40.70 19.10 0.07
N SER A 59 41.46 20.22 -0.01
CA SER A 59 41.42 21.11 -1.16
C SER A 59 42.22 20.62 -2.37
N ASP A 60 43.08 19.64 -2.21
CA ASP A 60 44.08 19.28 -3.24
C ASP A 60 43.54 18.53 -4.44
N ASN A 61 42.28 18.09 -4.41
CA ASN A 61 41.63 17.35 -5.51
C ASN A 61 40.44 18.08 -6.15
N LEU A 62 40.13 19.30 -5.75
CA LEU A 62 39.08 20.09 -6.36
C LEU A 62 39.59 20.79 -7.63
N ILE A 63 38.70 20.93 -8.64
CA ILE A 63 39.09 21.56 -9.91
C ILE A 63 38.50 22.96 -10.00
N SER A 64 39.18 23.82 -10.75
CA SER A 64 38.70 25.15 -11.10
C SER A 64 37.89 25.11 -12.39
N GLY A 65 36.96 26.05 -12.54
CA GLY A 65 36.14 26.24 -13.73
C GLY A 65 35.80 27.71 -13.95
N GLU A 66 35.31 28.02 -15.11
CA GLU A 66 34.82 29.34 -15.48
C GLU A 66 33.31 29.42 -15.22
N VAL A 67 32.87 30.44 -14.54
CA VAL A 67 31.44 30.74 -14.39
C VAL A 67 30.92 31.32 -15.70
N ARG A 68 29.95 30.65 -16.29
CA ARG A 68 29.32 31.07 -17.54
C ARG A 68 27.89 30.55 -17.64
N ALA A 69 27.10 31.15 -18.52
CA ALA A 69 25.74 30.68 -18.83
C ALA A 69 25.72 29.23 -19.33
N LEU A 70 24.59 28.55 -19.12
CA LEU A 70 24.31 27.21 -19.64
C LEU A 70 23.19 27.29 -20.71
N PRO A 71 23.51 27.63 -21.99
CA PRO A 71 22.48 27.91 -23.00
C PRO A 71 21.54 26.72 -23.28
N LYS A 72 22.03 25.48 -23.20
CA LYS A 72 21.23 24.27 -23.40
C LYS A 72 20.20 24.04 -22.27
N ARG A 73 20.32 24.77 -21.15
CA ARG A 73 19.45 24.71 -20.00
C ARG A 73 18.72 26.03 -19.71
N ASP A 74 18.96 27.03 -20.54
CA ASP A 74 18.47 28.40 -20.36
C ASP A 74 18.80 29.00 -18.99
N ILE A 75 19.97 28.60 -18.42
CA ILE A 75 20.47 29.17 -17.16
C ILE A 75 21.46 30.29 -17.45
N ARG A 76 21.17 31.45 -16.88
CA ARG A 76 21.96 32.68 -17.08
C ARG A 76 23.25 32.65 -16.27
N GLU A 77 24.22 33.41 -16.74
CA GLU A 77 25.53 33.54 -16.07
C GLU A 77 25.40 34.06 -14.64
N GLU A 78 24.52 35.07 -14.42
CA GLU A 78 24.26 35.60 -13.08
C GLU A 78 23.75 34.54 -12.08
N THR A 79 22.96 33.58 -12.57
CA THR A 79 22.47 32.45 -11.78
C THR A 79 23.62 31.52 -11.43
N CYS A 80 24.43 31.15 -12.43
CA CYS A 80 25.62 30.34 -12.20
C CYS A 80 26.59 31.01 -11.20
N ALA A 81 26.83 32.32 -11.34
CA ALA A 81 27.67 33.11 -10.47
C ALA A 81 27.17 33.08 -9.01
N LYS A 82 25.87 33.25 -8.79
CA LYS A 82 25.28 33.21 -7.45
C LYS A 82 25.51 31.88 -6.73
N PHE A 83 25.37 30.76 -7.45
CA PHE A 83 25.56 29.43 -6.87
C PHE A 83 27.01 28.93 -6.94
N GLY A 84 27.92 29.66 -7.61
CA GLY A 84 29.29 29.25 -7.85
C GLY A 84 29.38 28.07 -8.83
N TYR A 85 28.36 27.86 -9.68
CA TYR A 85 28.31 26.80 -10.67
C TYR A 85 29.20 27.17 -11.86
N ALA A 86 30.10 26.26 -12.24
CA ALA A 86 31.12 26.54 -13.23
C ALA A 86 31.20 25.46 -14.32
N VAL A 87 31.93 25.74 -15.37
CA VAL A 87 32.30 24.78 -16.42
C VAL A 87 33.82 24.70 -16.48
N GLY A 88 34.37 23.49 -16.44
CA GLY A 88 35.80 23.25 -16.42
C GLY A 88 36.21 22.02 -17.19
N GLN A 89 37.47 21.58 -16.99
CA GLN A 89 38.02 20.38 -17.61
C GLN A 89 38.31 19.33 -16.55
N PHE A 90 37.92 18.09 -16.77
CA PHE A 90 38.25 16.97 -15.92
C PHE A 90 38.57 15.73 -16.76
N LYS A 91 39.79 15.15 -16.59
CA LYS A 91 40.23 13.97 -17.36
C LYS A 91 40.07 14.14 -18.89
N GLY A 92 40.32 15.35 -19.40
CA GLY A 92 40.25 15.66 -20.84
C GLY A 92 38.84 15.93 -21.37
N ALA A 93 37.81 15.85 -20.53
CA ALA A 93 36.42 16.16 -20.91
C ALA A 93 35.94 17.48 -20.29
N THR A 94 35.09 18.21 -21.02
CA THR A 94 34.39 19.38 -20.46
C THR A 94 33.31 18.93 -19.49
N VAL A 95 33.32 19.46 -18.27
CA VAL A 95 32.37 19.12 -17.22
C VAL A 95 31.73 20.37 -16.63
N GLN A 96 30.48 20.23 -16.19
CA GLN A 96 29.82 21.19 -15.31
C GLN A 96 30.22 20.87 -13.87
N ILE A 97 30.42 21.88 -13.04
CA ILE A 97 30.96 21.77 -11.69
C ILE A 97 29.97 22.41 -10.73
N ALA A 98 29.29 21.58 -9.93
CA ALA A 98 28.46 22.03 -8.82
C ALA A 98 29.27 22.03 -7.53
N PRO A 99 29.51 23.20 -6.88
CA PRO A 99 30.26 23.27 -5.64
C PRO A 99 29.39 22.87 -4.45
N TYR A 100 29.91 22.02 -3.60
CA TYR A 100 29.27 21.62 -2.34
C TYR A 100 30.07 22.09 -1.15
N ARG A 101 29.36 22.64 -0.18
CA ARG A 101 29.95 23.26 1.00
C ARG A 101 29.57 22.50 2.26
N SER A 102 30.39 22.68 3.30
CA SER A 102 30.05 22.27 4.66
C SER A 102 28.94 23.16 5.24
N LYS A 103 28.42 22.80 6.40
CA LYS A 103 27.47 23.64 7.16
C LYS A 103 28.06 25.01 7.53
N ASP A 104 29.39 25.10 7.65
CA ASP A 104 30.12 26.33 7.95
C ASP A 104 30.39 27.19 6.70
N GLY A 105 30.04 26.70 5.52
CA GLY A 105 30.17 27.42 4.24
C GLY A 105 31.48 27.13 3.48
N ASP A 106 32.38 26.31 4.01
CA ASP A 106 33.64 25.95 3.34
C ASP A 106 33.40 25.03 2.14
N LEU A 107 34.09 25.26 1.02
CA LEU A 107 34.01 24.39 -0.16
C LEU A 107 34.76 23.08 0.14
N ILE A 108 34.02 21.97 0.23
CA ILE A 108 34.56 20.66 0.62
C ILE A 108 34.41 19.57 -0.43
N ALA A 109 33.53 19.77 -1.40
CA ALA A 109 33.26 18.80 -2.44
C ALA A 109 32.76 19.46 -3.73
N GLN A 110 32.85 18.73 -4.83
CA GLN A 110 32.29 19.12 -6.13
C GLN A 110 31.62 17.92 -6.79
N LYS A 111 30.45 18.15 -7.39
CA LYS A 111 29.79 17.18 -8.26
C LYS A 111 30.00 17.61 -9.70
N LEU A 112 30.53 16.72 -10.49
CA LEU A 112 30.88 16.95 -11.89
C LEU A 112 29.85 16.24 -12.77
N ARG A 113 29.44 16.90 -13.86
CA ARG A 113 28.54 16.32 -14.86
C ARG A 113 29.14 16.51 -16.24
N ASN A 114 29.35 15.41 -16.98
CA ASN A 114 29.82 15.47 -18.37
C ASN A 114 28.64 15.65 -19.36
N ALA A 115 28.98 15.70 -20.67
CA ALA A 115 28.00 15.85 -21.74
C ALA A 115 27.03 14.65 -21.85
N ASP A 116 27.46 13.46 -21.48
CA ASP A 116 26.70 12.21 -21.53
C ASP A 116 25.81 12.01 -20.31
N LYS A 117 25.71 13.02 -19.42
CA LYS A 117 24.97 13.01 -18.15
C LYS A 117 25.53 12.06 -17.10
N GLU A 118 26.79 11.66 -17.23
CA GLU A 118 27.46 10.90 -16.19
C GLU A 118 27.98 11.82 -15.07
N PHE A 119 27.92 11.34 -13.85
CA PHE A 119 28.30 12.09 -12.67
C PHE A 119 29.58 11.53 -12.05
N SER A 120 30.42 12.43 -11.59
CA SER A 120 31.59 12.13 -10.75
C SER A 120 31.62 13.07 -9.57
N THR A 121 32.21 12.65 -8.46
CA THR A 121 32.34 13.47 -7.27
C THR A 121 33.80 13.64 -6.88
N LEU A 122 34.14 14.83 -6.42
CA LEU A 122 35.47 15.17 -5.86
C LEU A 122 35.27 15.69 -4.43
N GLY A 123 36.19 15.41 -3.54
CA GLY A 123 36.12 15.85 -2.17
C GLY A 123 35.26 14.97 -1.25
N ASP A 124 34.83 15.50 -0.11
CA ASP A 124 34.08 14.75 0.89
C ASP A 124 32.57 15.04 0.81
N PHE A 125 31.82 14.09 0.26
CA PHE A 125 30.37 14.13 0.20
C PHE A 125 29.64 13.67 1.47
N LYS A 126 30.37 13.25 2.51
CA LYS A 126 29.75 12.79 3.75
C LYS A 126 29.19 13.94 4.59
N GLU A 127 29.85 15.10 4.53
CA GLU A 127 29.56 16.26 5.36
C GLU A 127 29.01 17.45 4.58
N VAL A 128 28.54 17.24 3.34
CA VAL A 128 28.01 18.34 2.53
C VAL A 128 26.62 18.79 3.03
N ALA A 129 26.41 20.09 3.02
CA ALA A 129 25.09 20.70 3.13
C ALA A 129 24.30 20.55 1.81
N LEU A 130 23.03 20.95 1.80
CA LEU A 130 22.23 21.05 0.57
C LEU A 130 22.88 22.05 -0.39
N PHE A 131 22.82 21.75 -1.69
CA PHE A 131 23.35 22.66 -2.72
C PHE A 131 22.66 24.02 -2.61
N GLY A 132 23.41 25.11 -2.55
CA GLY A 132 22.90 26.46 -2.40
C GLY A 132 22.55 26.88 -0.96
N ALA A 133 22.66 25.98 0.04
CA ALA A 133 22.29 26.29 1.42
C ALA A 133 23.05 27.50 2.02
N HIS A 134 24.32 27.70 1.64
CA HIS A 134 25.15 28.83 2.09
C HIS A 134 24.61 30.21 1.68
N LEU A 135 23.67 30.27 0.74
CA LEU A 135 23.06 31.52 0.25
C LEU A 135 21.91 32.02 1.14
N TRP A 136 21.38 31.15 2.00
CA TRP A 136 20.14 31.39 2.73
C TRP A 136 20.27 30.93 4.19
N SER A 137 19.89 31.76 5.13
CA SER A 137 20.02 31.42 6.56
C SER A 137 18.68 31.00 7.19
N LYS A 138 17.62 31.75 6.94
CA LYS A 138 16.27 31.53 7.47
C LYS A 138 15.24 32.33 6.65
N GLY A 139 13.96 32.01 6.78
CA GLY A 139 12.91 32.75 6.06
C GLY A 139 11.53 32.11 6.20
N LYS A 140 10.56 32.68 5.50
CA LYS A 140 9.20 32.14 5.50
C LYS A 140 9.12 30.82 4.72
N LYS A 141 9.70 30.78 3.51
CA LYS A 141 9.62 29.63 2.63
C LYS A 141 10.97 29.27 2.05
N ILE A 142 11.21 27.99 1.88
CA ILE A 142 12.34 27.46 1.11
C ILE A 142 11.84 26.38 0.16
N VAL A 143 12.34 26.37 -1.07
CA VAL A 143 12.09 25.31 -2.03
C VAL A 143 13.27 24.33 -2.03
N VAL A 144 12.97 23.05 -2.00
CA VAL A 144 13.95 21.95 -2.11
C VAL A 144 13.67 21.21 -3.40
N THR A 145 14.64 21.21 -4.32
CA THR A 145 14.56 20.50 -5.61
C THR A 145 15.41 19.24 -5.58
N GLU A 146 15.21 18.36 -6.57
CA GLU A 146 15.97 17.12 -6.69
C GLU A 146 17.37 17.34 -7.24
N GLY A 147 17.54 18.23 -8.21
CA GLY A 147 18.79 18.49 -8.91
C GLY A 147 19.30 19.94 -8.80
N GLU A 148 20.59 20.13 -9.05
CA GLU A 148 21.25 21.42 -9.01
C GLU A 148 20.73 22.36 -10.12
N ILE A 149 20.45 21.80 -11.30
CA ILE A 149 19.90 22.55 -12.45
C ILE A 149 18.50 23.07 -12.11
N ASP A 150 17.68 22.24 -11.48
CA ASP A 150 16.32 22.61 -11.08
C ASP A 150 16.34 23.66 -9.97
N CYS A 151 17.28 23.54 -9.02
CA CYS A 151 17.52 24.56 -8.01
C CYS A 151 17.85 25.91 -8.64
N MET A 152 18.79 25.94 -9.59
CA MET A 152 19.16 27.16 -10.31
C MET A 152 18.01 27.68 -11.17
N THR A 153 17.24 26.80 -11.80
CA THR A 153 16.05 27.16 -12.58
C THR A 153 15.03 27.87 -11.72
N VAL A 154 14.64 27.27 -10.59
CA VAL A 154 13.67 27.84 -9.65
C VAL A 154 14.19 29.19 -9.10
N ALA A 155 15.47 29.27 -8.77
CA ALA A 155 16.07 30.52 -8.31
C ALA A 155 16.03 31.60 -9.41
N GLN A 156 16.30 31.24 -10.66
CA GLN A 156 16.30 32.17 -11.81
C GLN A 156 14.93 32.77 -12.08
N VAL A 157 13.86 31.95 -12.11
CA VAL A 157 12.49 32.43 -12.34
C VAL A 157 12.00 33.32 -11.19
N GLN A 158 12.58 33.19 -10.00
CA GLN A 158 12.33 34.04 -8.86
C GLN A 158 13.28 35.24 -8.75
N ASN A 159 14.00 35.56 -9.83
CA ASN A 159 14.98 36.67 -9.85
C ASN A 159 16.05 36.56 -8.75
N LEU A 160 16.45 35.34 -8.38
CA LEU A 160 17.50 35.04 -7.38
C LEU A 160 17.23 35.60 -5.98
N LYS A 161 15.97 35.88 -5.62
CA LYS A 161 15.60 36.56 -4.38
C LYS A 161 15.15 35.67 -3.25
N TRP A 162 14.68 34.46 -3.56
CA TRP A 162 14.01 33.58 -2.59
C TRP A 162 14.80 32.28 -2.38
N PRO A 163 14.69 31.70 -1.18
CA PRO A 163 15.45 30.50 -0.82
C PRO A 163 15.10 29.29 -1.68
N VAL A 164 16.11 28.74 -2.34
CA VAL A 164 16.05 27.47 -3.08
C VAL A 164 17.32 26.69 -2.84
N VAL A 165 17.18 25.40 -2.60
CA VAL A 165 18.28 24.44 -2.41
C VAL A 165 17.98 23.14 -3.15
N SER A 166 18.98 22.30 -3.38
CA SER A 166 18.74 20.92 -3.86
C SER A 166 19.45 19.87 -3.03
N VAL A 167 18.94 18.64 -3.11
CA VAL A 167 19.60 17.49 -2.51
C VAL A 167 20.80 17.06 -3.36
N PRO A 168 21.89 16.53 -2.74
CA PRO A 168 23.13 16.25 -3.46
C PRO A 168 23.08 15.01 -4.35
N ASN A 169 22.27 14.00 -4.02
CA ASN A 169 22.29 12.68 -4.65
C ASN A 169 20.95 12.26 -5.29
N GLY A 170 20.14 13.23 -5.73
CA GLY A 170 18.84 12.96 -6.34
C GLY A 170 17.87 12.24 -5.40
N ALA A 171 16.78 11.67 -5.97
CA ALA A 171 15.70 11.02 -5.23
C ALA A 171 16.21 9.94 -4.25
N GLN A 172 17.09 9.03 -4.70
CA GLN A 172 17.57 7.92 -3.86
C GLN A 172 18.30 8.36 -2.59
N GLY A 173 19.00 9.50 -2.64
CA GLY A 173 19.74 10.05 -1.49
C GLY A 173 19.00 11.11 -0.70
N ALA A 174 17.83 11.55 -1.17
CA ALA A 174 17.11 12.71 -0.68
C ALA A 174 16.76 12.60 0.80
N LYS A 175 16.10 11.53 1.22
CA LYS A 175 15.71 11.30 2.62
C LYS A 175 16.87 11.46 3.60
N LYS A 176 18.03 10.86 3.27
CA LYS A 176 19.24 10.93 4.11
C LYS A 176 19.82 12.34 4.13
N ALA A 177 19.80 13.04 2.99
CA ALA A 177 20.27 14.43 2.90
C ALA A 177 19.38 15.38 3.71
N ILE A 178 18.06 15.23 3.62
CA ILE A 178 17.09 16.04 4.39
C ILE A 178 17.24 15.75 5.88
N ALA A 179 17.32 14.48 6.30
CA ALA A 179 17.50 14.11 7.71
C ALA A 179 18.75 14.79 8.34
N ARG A 180 19.85 14.93 7.60
CA ARG A 180 21.07 15.60 8.06
C ARG A 180 20.95 17.12 8.12
N ASN A 181 20.04 17.70 7.38
CA ASN A 181 19.85 19.13 7.27
C ASN A 181 18.55 19.63 7.92
N LEU A 182 17.91 18.83 8.80
CA LEU A 182 16.65 19.19 9.46
C LEU A 182 16.78 20.52 10.26
N ASP A 183 17.88 20.71 10.98
CA ASP A 183 18.10 21.95 11.75
C ASP A 183 18.10 23.18 10.85
N TYR A 184 18.76 23.08 9.68
CA TYR A 184 18.76 24.12 8.67
C TYR A 184 17.35 24.39 8.11
N LEU A 185 16.65 23.34 7.72
CA LEU A 185 15.30 23.45 7.17
C LEU A 185 14.29 23.92 8.22
N ASN A 186 14.53 23.62 9.49
CA ASN A 186 13.72 24.11 10.60
C ASN A 186 13.83 25.62 10.81
N GLY A 187 14.83 26.28 10.24
CA GLY A 187 14.95 27.75 10.20
C GLY A 187 13.93 28.44 9.29
N PHE A 188 13.15 27.69 8.49
CA PHE A 188 12.10 28.23 7.63
C PHE A 188 10.72 27.85 8.18
N GLU A 189 9.70 28.68 7.91
CA GLU A 189 8.33 28.39 8.34
C GLU A 189 7.71 27.27 7.48
N GLU A 190 7.94 27.32 6.16
CA GLU A 190 7.46 26.33 5.18
C GLU A 190 8.62 25.78 4.34
N VAL A 191 8.61 24.48 4.09
CA VAL A 191 9.55 23.76 3.21
C VAL A 191 8.76 23.13 2.06
N ILE A 192 9.01 23.58 0.84
CA ILE A 192 8.30 23.12 -0.36
C ILE A 192 9.21 22.15 -1.12
N PHE A 193 8.86 20.88 -1.18
CA PHE A 193 9.53 19.89 -2.01
C PHE A 193 9.00 19.98 -3.44
N MET A 194 9.90 20.26 -4.38
CA MET A 194 9.62 20.36 -5.82
C MET A 194 10.59 19.42 -6.55
N PHE A 195 10.28 18.13 -6.52
CA PHE A 195 11.06 17.06 -7.12
C PHE A 195 10.52 16.69 -8.50
N ASP A 196 11.21 15.82 -9.21
CA ASP A 196 10.77 15.33 -10.53
C ASP A 196 9.38 14.67 -10.43
N MET A 197 8.56 14.84 -11.47
CA MET A 197 7.20 14.28 -11.52
C MET A 197 7.18 12.82 -12.01
N ASP A 198 8.28 12.11 -11.90
CA ASP A 198 8.32 10.65 -12.06
C ASP A 198 8.07 9.93 -10.71
N GLU A 199 7.78 8.62 -10.78
CA GLU A 199 7.43 7.84 -9.59
C GLU A 199 8.50 7.91 -8.48
N PRO A 200 9.83 7.78 -8.77
CA PRO A 200 10.87 7.93 -7.74
C PRO A 200 10.92 9.32 -7.11
N GLY A 201 10.75 10.38 -7.89
CA GLY A 201 10.76 11.76 -7.40
C GLY A 201 9.57 12.06 -6.49
N ILE A 202 8.37 11.63 -6.89
CA ILE A 202 7.14 11.79 -6.10
C ILE A 202 7.25 11.07 -4.75
N GLU A 203 7.76 9.83 -4.73
CA GLU A 203 7.92 9.06 -3.50
C GLU A 203 9.00 9.66 -2.59
N ALA A 204 10.13 10.08 -3.16
CA ALA A 204 11.18 10.74 -2.41
C ALA A 204 10.72 12.07 -1.78
N ALA A 205 9.86 12.84 -2.49
CA ALA A 205 9.28 14.07 -1.94
C ALA A 205 8.41 13.78 -0.71
N LYS A 206 7.59 12.72 -0.75
CA LYS A 206 6.76 12.28 0.39
C LYS A 206 7.62 11.82 1.57
N GLU A 207 8.63 10.98 1.30
CA GLU A 207 9.55 10.51 2.33
C GLU A 207 10.32 11.64 3.01
N CYS A 208 10.74 12.64 2.25
CA CYS A 208 11.40 13.83 2.78
C CYS A 208 10.43 14.70 3.60
N ALA A 209 9.22 14.89 3.11
CA ALA A 209 8.19 15.67 3.80
C ALA A 209 7.81 15.06 5.15
N ALA A 210 7.78 13.73 5.24
CA ALA A 210 7.49 13.00 6.47
C ALA A 210 8.51 13.20 7.59
N LEU A 211 9.72 13.71 7.28
CA LEU A 211 10.76 14.00 8.29
C LEU A 211 10.55 15.34 9.00
N LEU A 212 9.72 16.21 8.45
CA LEU A 212 9.48 17.55 8.99
C LEU A 212 8.27 17.56 9.94
N PRO A 213 8.21 18.54 10.85
CA PRO A 213 7.03 18.73 11.70
C PRO A 213 5.74 18.89 10.87
N VAL A 214 4.63 18.42 11.43
CA VAL A 214 3.30 18.50 10.79
C VAL A 214 2.96 19.94 10.43
N GLY A 215 2.47 20.14 9.20
CA GLY A 215 2.10 21.46 8.68
C GLY A 215 3.26 22.30 8.13
N LYS A 216 4.50 21.82 8.22
CA LYS A 216 5.69 22.52 7.72
C LYS A 216 6.07 22.16 6.30
N ALA A 217 5.87 20.91 5.93
CA ALA A 217 6.19 20.39 4.60
C ALA A 217 5.05 20.58 3.63
N LYS A 218 5.37 21.04 2.42
CA LYS A 218 4.46 21.10 1.28
C LYS A 218 5.08 20.41 0.08
N ILE A 219 4.26 19.84 -0.78
CA ILE A 219 4.69 19.21 -2.04
C ILE A 219 4.10 20.00 -3.21
N ALA A 220 4.98 20.46 -4.10
CA ALA A 220 4.60 21.11 -5.34
C ALA A 220 4.42 20.08 -6.44
N SER A 221 3.40 20.27 -7.28
CA SER A 221 3.17 19.45 -8.48
C SER A 221 3.40 20.29 -9.72
N LEU A 222 4.16 19.75 -10.66
CA LEU A 222 4.50 20.42 -11.92
C LEU A 222 3.73 19.78 -13.09
N PRO A 223 3.37 20.54 -14.13
CA PRO A 223 2.70 20.00 -15.33
C PRO A 223 3.65 19.31 -16.32
N LEU A 224 4.97 19.45 -16.15
CA LEU A 224 6.03 18.73 -16.86
C LEU A 224 6.91 17.98 -15.87
N LYS A 225 7.90 17.23 -16.39
CA LYS A 225 8.74 16.36 -15.56
C LYS A 225 9.49 17.12 -14.46
N ASP A 226 10.15 18.22 -14.80
CA ASP A 226 11.00 18.97 -13.88
C ASP A 226 10.92 20.49 -14.14
N PRO A 227 11.42 21.34 -13.21
CA PRO A 227 11.44 22.80 -13.39
C PRO A 227 12.21 23.24 -14.65
N ASN A 228 13.31 22.56 -15.02
CA ASN A 228 14.09 22.98 -16.16
C ASN A 228 13.38 22.71 -17.50
N GLU A 229 12.59 21.65 -17.60
CA GLU A 229 11.72 21.43 -18.77
C GLU A 229 10.67 22.54 -18.93
N LEU A 230 10.09 23.02 -17.82
CA LEU A 230 9.15 24.15 -17.85
C LEU A 230 9.83 25.44 -18.31
N LEU A 231 11.05 25.72 -17.84
CA LEU A 231 11.80 26.88 -18.26
C LEU A 231 12.10 26.82 -19.77
N LEU A 232 12.59 25.69 -20.27
CA LEU A 232 12.90 25.48 -21.69
C LEU A 232 11.65 25.55 -22.59
N ALA A 233 10.48 25.22 -22.06
CA ALA A 233 9.19 25.37 -22.73
C ALA A 233 8.65 26.83 -22.70
N GLY A 234 9.36 27.77 -22.09
CA GLY A 234 8.91 29.15 -21.93
C GLY A 234 7.79 29.34 -20.89
N ARG A 235 7.60 28.34 -20.01
CA ARG A 235 6.50 28.26 -19.01
C ARG A 235 7.00 28.52 -17.58
N GLY A 236 8.01 29.37 -17.40
CA GLY A 236 8.63 29.64 -16.10
C GLY A 236 7.67 30.17 -15.04
N ASP A 237 6.60 30.88 -15.44
CA ASP A 237 5.58 31.37 -14.50
C ASP A 237 4.82 30.22 -13.81
N GLU A 238 4.70 29.07 -14.45
CA GLU A 238 4.04 27.91 -13.86
C GLU A 238 4.85 27.26 -12.72
N ILE A 239 6.17 27.42 -12.73
CA ILE A 239 7.03 27.03 -11.61
C ILE A 239 6.66 27.87 -10.36
N VAL A 240 6.49 29.17 -10.56
CA VAL A 240 6.10 30.08 -9.47
C VAL A 240 4.68 29.74 -8.98
N GLN A 241 3.75 29.48 -9.89
CA GLN A 241 2.40 29.06 -9.53
C GLN A 241 2.39 27.73 -8.75
N ALA A 242 3.20 26.74 -9.16
CA ALA A 242 3.33 25.45 -8.46
C ALA A 242 3.83 25.62 -7.03
N MET A 243 4.75 26.56 -6.78
CA MET A 243 5.20 26.89 -5.43
C MET A 243 4.07 27.45 -4.56
N TRP A 244 3.25 28.36 -5.11
CA TRP A 244 2.14 28.95 -4.36
C TRP A 244 0.99 27.97 -4.14
N ASN A 245 0.79 27.05 -5.07
CA ASN A 245 -0.25 26.01 -5.03
C ASN A 245 0.23 24.71 -4.36
N ALA A 246 1.45 24.71 -3.80
CA ALA A 246 1.99 23.53 -3.12
C ALA A 246 1.07 23.11 -1.96
N LYS A 247 0.72 21.83 -1.96
CA LYS A 247 -0.21 21.25 -0.97
C LYS A 247 0.53 20.84 0.28
N ASP A 248 -0.09 21.02 1.43
CA ASP A 248 0.43 20.50 2.69
C ASP A 248 0.64 18.98 2.58
N TYR A 249 1.82 18.51 2.97
CA TYR A 249 2.06 17.11 3.08
C TYR A 249 1.17 16.49 4.16
N ARG A 250 0.45 15.46 3.79
CA ARG A 250 -0.35 14.65 4.69
C ARG A 250 0.09 13.20 4.58
N PRO A 251 0.25 12.48 5.70
CA PRO A 251 0.51 11.05 5.67
C PRO A 251 -0.53 10.30 4.84
N ASP A 252 -0.11 9.23 4.18
CA ASP A 252 -1.02 8.39 3.40
C ASP A 252 -2.22 7.92 4.24
N GLY A 253 -3.40 7.95 3.63
CA GLY A 253 -4.66 7.61 4.30
C GLY A 253 -5.34 8.74 5.07
N LEU A 254 -4.70 9.92 5.23
CA LEU A 254 -5.33 11.08 5.85
C LEU A 254 -5.95 11.99 4.78
N LEU A 255 -7.28 11.96 4.70
CA LEU A 255 -8.07 12.77 3.77
C LEU A 255 -8.86 13.85 4.53
N SER A 256 -8.99 15.03 3.94
CA SER A 256 -9.97 16.04 4.38
C SER A 256 -11.33 15.76 3.73
N PHE A 257 -12.38 16.39 4.26
CA PHE A 257 -13.69 16.34 3.60
C PHE A 257 -13.65 16.93 2.19
N ASP A 258 -12.84 17.96 1.95
CA ASP A 258 -12.69 18.57 0.62
C ASP A 258 -12.14 17.58 -0.41
N ASP A 259 -11.22 16.67 0.00
CA ASP A 259 -10.65 15.64 -0.88
C ASP A 259 -11.69 14.60 -1.32
N VAL A 260 -12.81 14.49 -0.60
CA VAL A 260 -13.86 13.48 -0.82
C VAL A 260 -15.24 14.07 -1.12
N ILE A 261 -15.37 15.40 -1.16
CA ILE A 261 -16.68 16.07 -1.27
C ILE A 261 -17.51 15.63 -2.49
N ASP A 262 -16.85 15.43 -3.64
CA ASP A 262 -17.54 15.00 -4.84
C ASP A 262 -18.01 13.54 -4.72
N ARG A 263 -17.26 12.69 -4.03
CA ARG A 263 -17.68 11.31 -3.71
C ARG A 263 -18.82 11.30 -2.72
N ILE A 264 -18.85 12.22 -1.76
CA ILE A 264 -19.97 12.38 -0.80
C ILE A 264 -21.24 12.82 -1.50
N LYS A 265 -21.16 13.70 -2.49
CA LYS A 265 -22.30 14.19 -3.26
C LYS A 265 -22.82 13.19 -4.30
N ALA A 266 -22.03 12.17 -4.63
CA ALA A 266 -22.45 11.15 -5.59
C ALA A 266 -23.71 10.42 -5.08
N PRO A 267 -24.74 10.20 -5.93
CA PRO A 267 -25.94 9.51 -5.51
C PRO A 267 -25.62 8.06 -5.10
N VAL A 268 -26.25 7.62 -4.02
CA VAL A 268 -26.15 6.22 -3.57
C VAL A 268 -26.92 5.34 -4.55
N GLN A 269 -26.27 4.32 -5.08
CA GLN A 269 -26.86 3.38 -6.02
C GLN A 269 -27.03 2.00 -5.37
N HIS A 270 -28.00 1.23 -5.87
CA HIS A 270 -28.09 -0.20 -5.56
C HIS A 270 -26.84 -0.93 -6.02
N GLY A 271 -26.43 -1.92 -5.26
CA GLY A 271 -25.36 -2.85 -5.66
C GLY A 271 -25.82 -3.80 -6.76
N LEU A 272 -24.91 -4.70 -7.17
CA LEU A 272 -25.24 -5.75 -8.13
C LEU A 272 -26.27 -6.72 -7.53
N PRO A 273 -27.29 -7.15 -8.31
CA PRO A 273 -28.33 -8.00 -7.79
C PRO A 273 -27.82 -9.42 -7.42
N TRP A 274 -28.49 -10.05 -6.49
CA TRP A 274 -28.42 -11.47 -6.25
C TRP A 274 -29.30 -12.21 -7.27
N PHE A 275 -29.09 -13.52 -7.43
CA PHE A 275 -30.01 -14.33 -8.24
C PHE A 275 -31.40 -14.47 -7.58
N LEU A 276 -31.53 -14.15 -6.31
CA LEU A 276 -32.78 -14.03 -5.56
C LEU A 276 -33.14 -12.53 -5.47
N GLU A 277 -34.29 -12.16 -6.05
CA GLU A 277 -34.75 -10.76 -6.07
C GLU A 277 -34.98 -10.25 -4.64
N GLU A 278 -35.65 -11.08 -3.80
CA GLU A 278 -35.95 -10.77 -2.41
C GLU A 278 -34.67 -10.51 -1.59
N LEU A 279 -33.58 -11.23 -1.85
CA LEU A 279 -32.31 -10.97 -1.20
C LEU A 279 -31.67 -9.66 -1.69
N THR A 280 -31.90 -9.30 -2.96
CA THR A 280 -31.46 -8.01 -3.51
C THR A 280 -32.18 -6.87 -2.81
N GLU A 281 -33.48 -6.97 -2.62
CA GLU A 281 -34.29 -5.98 -1.89
C GLU A 281 -33.83 -5.84 -0.44
N LEU A 282 -33.67 -6.96 0.27
CA LEU A 282 -33.22 -7.00 1.67
C LEU A 282 -31.85 -6.37 1.89
N THR A 283 -30.90 -6.54 0.95
CA THR A 283 -29.49 -6.13 1.12
C THR A 283 -29.11 -4.88 0.32
N TYR A 284 -30.03 -4.38 -0.52
CA TYR A 284 -29.73 -3.37 -1.54
C TYR A 284 -28.65 -3.83 -2.54
N GLY A 285 -28.52 -5.14 -2.76
CA GLY A 285 -27.56 -5.77 -3.65
C GLY A 285 -26.15 -5.90 -3.09
N ARG A 286 -25.22 -6.32 -3.95
CA ARG A 286 -23.80 -6.59 -3.63
C ARG A 286 -22.92 -5.46 -4.14
N ARG A 287 -21.95 -5.03 -3.34
CA ARG A 287 -21.07 -3.89 -3.63
C ARG A 287 -19.61 -4.31 -3.74
N TYR A 288 -18.87 -3.64 -4.58
CA TYR A 288 -17.43 -3.78 -4.64
C TYR A 288 -16.79 -3.26 -3.35
N GLY A 289 -15.70 -3.90 -2.93
CA GLY A 289 -15.04 -3.64 -1.65
C GLY A 289 -15.62 -4.43 -0.47
N GLU A 290 -16.65 -5.27 -0.68
CA GLU A 290 -17.34 -5.99 0.40
C GLU A 290 -17.06 -7.49 0.41
N VAL A 291 -17.11 -8.07 1.61
CA VAL A 291 -16.99 -9.51 1.87
C VAL A 291 -18.34 -10.04 2.37
N TYR A 292 -18.86 -11.05 1.68
CA TYR A 292 -20.11 -11.76 1.96
C TYR A 292 -19.78 -13.17 2.43
N THR A 293 -20.12 -13.52 3.67
CA THR A 293 -19.75 -14.82 4.23
C THR A 293 -20.99 -15.69 4.42
N PHE A 294 -20.86 -16.96 4.00
CA PHE A 294 -21.93 -17.96 4.05
C PHE A 294 -21.49 -19.13 4.93
N GLY A 295 -22.38 -19.57 5.83
CA GLY A 295 -22.17 -20.72 6.67
C GLY A 295 -23.35 -21.67 6.60
N ALA A 296 -23.06 -22.96 6.53
CA ALA A 296 -24.07 -24.01 6.57
C ALA A 296 -23.45 -25.32 7.07
N GLY A 297 -24.29 -26.21 7.59
CA GLY A 297 -23.90 -27.60 7.85
C GLY A 297 -23.52 -28.34 6.58
N THR A 298 -22.96 -29.53 6.76
CA THR A 298 -22.57 -30.40 5.65
C THR A 298 -23.81 -30.82 4.83
N GLY A 299 -23.72 -30.76 3.50
CA GLY A 299 -24.80 -31.19 2.60
C GLY A 299 -26.03 -30.24 2.51
N VAL A 300 -26.04 -29.11 3.21
CA VAL A 300 -27.18 -28.18 3.25
C VAL A 300 -27.38 -27.41 1.94
N GLY A 301 -26.42 -27.43 1.01
CA GLY A 301 -26.57 -26.82 -0.32
C GLY A 301 -25.70 -25.55 -0.57
N LYS A 302 -24.60 -25.35 0.17
CA LYS A 302 -23.67 -24.23 -0.04
C LYS A 302 -23.20 -24.12 -1.49
N THR A 303 -22.70 -25.24 -2.04
CA THR A 303 -22.18 -25.30 -3.41
C THR A 303 -23.26 -25.02 -4.46
N ASP A 304 -24.50 -25.45 -4.23
CA ASP A 304 -25.62 -25.17 -5.12
C ASP A 304 -25.99 -23.69 -5.13
N LEU A 305 -25.99 -23.04 -3.96
CA LEU A 305 -26.21 -21.60 -3.85
C LEU A 305 -25.12 -20.81 -4.60
N PHE A 306 -23.84 -21.17 -4.39
CA PHE A 306 -22.71 -20.48 -5.05
C PHE A 306 -22.73 -20.71 -6.56
N THR A 307 -22.90 -21.94 -7.02
CA THR A 307 -22.90 -22.22 -8.45
C THR A 307 -24.05 -21.55 -9.19
N GLN A 308 -25.21 -21.37 -8.53
CA GLN A 308 -26.33 -20.62 -9.10
C GLN A 308 -26.05 -19.12 -9.14
N GLN A 309 -25.46 -18.53 -8.09
CA GLN A 309 -25.07 -17.13 -8.11
C GLN A 309 -23.96 -16.87 -9.15
N ILE A 310 -23.00 -17.77 -9.27
CA ILE A 310 -21.93 -17.69 -10.29
C ILE A 310 -22.54 -17.72 -11.70
N ALA A 311 -23.44 -18.67 -11.96
CA ALA A 311 -24.10 -18.76 -13.25
C ALA A 311 -24.91 -17.49 -13.57
N TYR A 312 -25.60 -16.93 -12.59
CA TYR A 312 -26.33 -15.67 -12.72
C TYR A 312 -25.38 -14.49 -13.02
N ASP A 313 -24.26 -14.37 -12.32
CA ASP A 313 -23.27 -13.33 -12.55
C ASP A 313 -22.68 -13.42 -13.96
N MET A 314 -22.37 -14.61 -14.42
CA MET A 314 -21.82 -14.87 -15.76
C MET A 314 -22.85 -14.64 -16.88
N ASP A 315 -24.09 -15.02 -16.66
CA ASP A 315 -25.14 -15.03 -17.69
C ASP A 315 -25.92 -13.73 -17.76
N VAL A 316 -26.43 -13.27 -16.61
CA VAL A 316 -27.34 -12.13 -16.53
C VAL A 316 -26.56 -10.82 -16.39
N LEU A 317 -25.52 -10.80 -15.57
CA LEU A 317 -24.72 -9.61 -15.33
C LEU A 317 -23.53 -9.47 -16.29
N GLY A 318 -23.20 -10.53 -17.05
CA GLY A 318 -22.08 -10.52 -17.98
C GLY A 318 -20.71 -10.39 -17.31
N LEU A 319 -20.60 -10.74 -16.02
CA LEU A 319 -19.35 -10.63 -15.28
C LEU A 319 -18.41 -11.79 -15.56
N GLN A 320 -17.12 -11.49 -15.60
CA GLN A 320 -16.09 -12.50 -15.41
C GLN A 320 -15.84 -12.68 -13.92
N VAL A 321 -15.71 -13.93 -13.47
CA VAL A 321 -15.54 -14.24 -12.04
C VAL A 321 -14.26 -15.03 -11.76
N GLY A 322 -13.69 -14.83 -10.57
CA GLY A 322 -12.58 -15.59 -10.04
C GLY A 322 -13.08 -16.67 -9.07
N LEU A 323 -12.71 -17.91 -9.32
CA LEU A 323 -13.20 -19.08 -8.59
C LEU A 323 -12.03 -19.77 -7.86
N ILE A 324 -12.19 -19.96 -6.56
CA ILE A 324 -11.22 -20.62 -5.68
C ILE A 324 -11.99 -21.66 -4.88
N PHE A 325 -12.08 -22.88 -5.40
CA PHE A 325 -12.80 -24.00 -4.80
C PHE A 325 -11.81 -25.10 -4.43
N LEU A 326 -11.55 -25.25 -3.14
CA LEU A 326 -10.50 -26.12 -2.63
C LEU A 326 -11.00 -27.55 -2.30
N GLU A 327 -12.32 -27.75 -2.34
CA GLU A 327 -12.95 -29.06 -2.12
C GLU A 327 -13.62 -29.65 -3.38
N THR A 328 -13.75 -28.87 -4.44
CA THR A 328 -14.45 -29.30 -5.65
C THR A 328 -13.49 -29.24 -6.85
N PRO A 329 -13.21 -30.33 -7.55
CA PRO A 329 -12.38 -30.34 -8.75
C PRO A 329 -12.94 -29.38 -9.82
N ALA A 330 -12.06 -28.71 -10.55
CA ALA A 330 -12.40 -27.66 -11.53
C ALA A 330 -13.42 -28.14 -12.58
N ALA A 331 -13.26 -29.37 -13.09
CA ALA A 331 -14.18 -29.93 -14.08
C ALA A 331 -15.57 -30.22 -13.50
N GLU A 332 -15.68 -30.69 -12.26
CA GLU A 332 -16.96 -30.88 -11.58
C GLU A 332 -17.65 -29.53 -11.30
N LEU A 333 -16.89 -28.56 -10.82
CA LEU A 333 -17.40 -27.20 -10.61
C LEU A 333 -17.96 -26.61 -11.92
N GLY A 334 -17.23 -26.75 -13.02
CA GLY A 334 -17.67 -26.33 -14.35
C GLY A 334 -19.00 -26.99 -14.77
N LYS A 335 -19.12 -28.29 -14.57
CA LYS A 335 -20.39 -29.02 -14.84
C LYS A 335 -21.56 -28.51 -13.99
N ARG A 336 -21.32 -28.18 -12.70
CA ARG A 336 -22.35 -27.64 -11.82
C ARG A 336 -22.79 -26.24 -12.27
N ILE A 337 -21.85 -25.35 -12.63
CA ILE A 337 -22.15 -24.00 -13.10
C ILE A 337 -22.89 -24.04 -14.45
N ALA A 338 -22.37 -24.81 -15.42
CA ALA A 338 -23.05 -24.99 -16.71
C ALA A 338 -24.45 -25.61 -16.54
N GLY A 339 -24.57 -26.54 -15.60
CA GLY A 339 -25.84 -27.18 -15.27
C GLY A 339 -26.88 -26.17 -14.77
N LYS A 340 -26.50 -25.19 -13.95
CA LYS A 340 -27.42 -24.11 -13.51
C LYS A 340 -27.94 -23.30 -14.70
N LYS A 341 -27.07 -22.97 -15.66
CA LYS A 341 -27.47 -22.27 -16.90
C LYS A 341 -28.40 -23.09 -17.77
N MET A 342 -28.06 -24.38 -17.96
CA MET A 342 -28.82 -25.26 -18.85
C MET A 342 -30.03 -25.93 -18.17
N ARG A 343 -30.20 -25.71 -16.85
CA ARG A 343 -31.23 -26.36 -16.01
C ARG A 343 -31.11 -27.90 -16.07
N ARG A 344 -29.87 -28.42 -15.94
CA ARG A 344 -29.50 -29.81 -15.96
C ARG A 344 -28.53 -30.15 -14.84
N LEU A 345 -28.54 -31.41 -14.42
CA LEU A 345 -27.62 -31.88 -13.39
C LEU A 345 -26.44 -32.64 -14.03
N PHE A 346 -25.59 -31.95 -14.80
CA PHE A 346 -24.47 -32.54 -15.55
C PHE A 346 -23.45 -33.33 -14.71
N HIS A 347 -23.43 -33.09 -13.41
CA HIS A 347 -22.56 -33.80 -12.46
C HIS A 347 -23.18 -35.12 -11.95
N ILE A 348 -24.45 -35.39 -12.26
CA ILE A 348 -25.15 -36.61 -11.85
C ILE A 348 -25.33 -37.50 -13.08
N PRO A 349 -24.83 -38.75 -13.07
CA PRO A 349 -25.09 -39.72 -14.13
C PRO A 349 -26.59 -39.97 -14.28
N ASP A 350 -27.03 -40.29 -15.48
CA ASP A 350 -28.38 -40.72 -15.79
C ASP A 350 -29.51 -39.76 -15.35
N SER A 351 -29.22 -38.49 -15.20
CA SER A 351 -30.18 -37.45 -14.81
C SER A 351 -30.87 -36.77 -16.01
N GLY A 352 -30.94 -37.46 -17.16
CA GLY A 352 -31.73 -37.06 -18.32
C GLY A 352 -31.13 -35.97 -19.21
N TRP A 353 -29.85 -35.59 -19.03
CA TRP A 353 -29.14 -34.69 -19.93
C TRP A 353 -28.50 -35.44 -21.11
N THR A 354 -28.26 -34.73 -22.22
CA THR A 354 -27.57 -35.26 -23.40
C THR A 354 -26.15 -34.70 -23.53
N GLN A 355 -25.30 -35.39 -24.34
CA GLN A 355 -23.95 -34.90 -24.58
C GLN A 355 -23.96 -33.54 -25.28
N GLU A 356 -24.89 -33.30 -26.19
CA GLU A 356 -25.04 -32.00 -26.88
C GLU A 356 -25.38 -30.88 -25.92
N GLU A 357 -26.23 -31.12 -24.91
CA GLU A 357 -26.54 -30.16 -23.85
C GLU A 357 -25.29 -29.86 -22.99
N LEU A 358 -24.51 -30.86 -22.64
CA LEU A 358 -23.25 -30.69 -21.90
C LEU A 358 -22.22 -29.91 -22.72
N ASP A 359 -22.08 -30.21 -24.01
CA ASP A 359 -21.16 -29.52 -24.91
C ASP A 359 -21.56 -28.05 -25.04
N ALA A 360 -22.84 -27.75 -25.22
CA ALA A 360 -23.37 -26.38 -25.28
C ALA A 360 -23.13 -25.60 -23.97
N GLY A 361 -23.36 -26.26 -22.83
CA GLY A 361 -23.10 -25.68 -21.51
C GLY A 361 -21.60 -25.43 -21.25
N SER A 362 -20.77 -26.34 -21.73
CA SER A 362 -19.30 -26.21 -21.62
C SER A 362 -18.76 -25.08 -22.52
N GLU A 363 -19.30 -24.96 -23.74
CA GLU A 363 -18.94 -23.86 -24.64
C GLU A 363 -19.37 -22.50 -24.10
N TRP A 364 -20.55 -22.43 -23.44
CA TRP A 364 -21.01 -21.20 -22.78
C TRP A 364 -20.08 -20.70 -21.68
N LEU A 365 -19.31 -21.58 -21.00
CA LEU A 365 -18.35 -21.18 -19.95
C LEU A 365 -17.10 -20.48 -20.49
N ARG A 366 -16.82 -20.55 -21.81
CA ARG A 366 -15.60 -19.95 -22.37
C ARG A 366 -15.55 -18.44 -22.09
N ASN A 367 -14.38 -17.99 -21.65
CA ASN A 367 -14.08 -16.58 -21.34
C ASN A 367 -14.95 -15.95 -20.24
N LYS A 368 -15.64 -16.74 -19.41
CA LYS A 368 -16.52 -16.22 -18.35
C LYS A 368 -15.88 -16.15 -16.97
N GLY A 369 -14.65 -16.63 -16.83
CA GLY A 369 -13.95 -16.56 -15.55
C GLY A 369 -12.62 -17.30 -15.56
N SER A 370 -11.96 -17.24 -14.42
CA SER A 370 -10.74 -17.99 -14.14
C SER A 370 -10.89 -18.77 -12.84
N LEU A 371 -10.39 -20.00 -12.83
CA LEU A 371 -10.41 -20.80 -11.60
C LEU A 371 -8.99 -21.17 -11.16
N TYR A 372 -8.82 -21.22 -9.86
CA TYR A 372 -7.64 -21.80 -9.24
C TYR A 372 -7.85 -23.30 -9.09
N ASP A 373 -7.14 -24.08 -9.90
CA ASP A 373 -7.23 -25.55 -9.90
C ASP A 373 -6.27 -26.13 -8.86
N SER A 374 -6.75 -26.22 -7.62
CA SER A 374 -6.06 -26.87 -6.51
C SER A 374 -7.07 -27.58 -5.63
N PHE A 375 -6.69 -28.73 -5.10
CA PHE A 375 -7.54 -29.54 -4.23
C PHE A 375 -6.88 -29.73 -2.87
N GLY A 376 -7.62 -29.44 -1.81
CA GLY A 376 -7.17 -29.59 -0.42
C GLY A 376 -6.54 -28.33 0.17
N GLN A 377 -5.64 -28.53 1.13
CA GLN A 377 -5.00 -27.42 1.85
C GLN A 377 -4.07 -26.64 0.94
N THR A 378 -4.15 -25.32 0.99
CA THR A 378 -3.26 -24.39 0.28
C THR A 378 -2.92 -23.20 1.17
N GLU A 379 -1.75 -22.59 0.94
CA GLU A 379 -1.31 -21.43 1.71
C GLU A 379 -2.07 -20.17 1.28
N TRP A 380 -2.46 -19.35 2.25
CA TRP A 380 -3.16 -18.09 2.00
C TRP A 380 -2.39 -17.15 1.06
N GLU A 381 -1.07 -17.04 1.19
CA GLU A 381 -0.25 -16.16 0.34
C GLU A 381 -0.34 -16.53 -1.15
N VAL A 382 -0.47 -17.83 -1.46
CA VAL A 382 -0.67 -18.31 -2.83
C VAL A 382 -2.03 -17.86 -3.35
N VAL A 383 -3.09 -18.07 -2.59
CA VAL A 383 -4.47 -17.67 -2.95
C VAL A 383 -4.56 -16.15 -3.12
N LYS A 384 -3.99 -15.41 -2.19
CA LYS A 384 -3.92 -13.94 -2.23
C LYS A 384 -3.22 -13.43 -3.49
N GLY A 385 -2.11 -14.08 -3.88
CA GLY A 385 -1.41 -13.79 -5.13
C GLY A 385 -2.28 -14.02 -6.36
N HIS A 386 -3.05 -15.12 -6.41
CA HIS A 386 -3.97 -15.40 -7.51
C HIS A 386 -5.15 -14.41 -7.56
N ILE A 387 -5.74 -14.06 -6.43
CA ILE A 387 -6.80 -13.02 -6.39
C ILE A 387 -6.25 -11.72 -6.94
N ARG A 388 -5.07 -11.29 -6.50
CA ARG A 388 -4.43 -10.05 -6.97
C ARG A 388 -4.16 -10.10 -8.47
N TYR A 389 -3.61 -11.21 -8.99
CA TYR A 389 -3.38 -11.38 -10.42
C TYR A 389 -4.69 -11.32 -11.24
N MET A 390 -5.71 -12.08 -10.83
CA MET A 390 -7.00 -12.08 -11.53
C MET A 390 -7.66 -10.69 -11.51
N ALA A 391 -7.56 -9.97 -10.40
CA ALA A 391 -8.13 -8.63 -10.28
C ALA A 391 -7.36 -7.60 -11.12
N THR A 392 -6.03 -7.59 -11.08
CA THR A 392 -5.21 -6.54 -11.71
C THR A 392 -4.91 -6.81 -13.18
N ALA A 393 -4.59 -8.07 -13.53
CA ALA A 393 -4.22 -8.45 -14.90
C ALA A 393 -5.41 -8.85 -15.76
N LEU A 394 -6.44 -9.50 -15.19
CA LEU A 394 -7.62 -9.95 -15.92
C LEU A 394 -8.85 -9.07 -15.71
N GLY A 395 -8.79 -8.08 -14.80
CA GLY A 395 -9.90 -7.16 -14.53
C GLY A 395 -11.08 -7.80 -13.80
N ILE A 396 -10.90 -8.99 -13.21
CA ILE A 396 -11.97 -9.70 -12.50
C ILE A 396 -12.29 -8.99 -11.19
N ARG A 397 -13.57 -8.74 -10.93
CA ARG A 397 -14.01 -8.02 -9.73
C ARG A 397 -14.96 -8.80 -8.83
N GLY A 398 -15.44 -9.96 -9.23
CA GLY A 398 -16.27 -10.85 -8.43
C GLY A 398 -15.54 -12.16 -8.12
N PHE A 399 -15.37 -12.50 -6.84
CA PHE A 399 -14.65 -13.68 -6.39
C PHE A 399 -15.54 -14.59 -5.54
N TYR A 400 -15.35 -15.91 -5.71
CA TYR A 400 -16.02 -16.95 -4.95
C TYR A 400 -14.98 -17.88 -4.36
N VAL A 401 -14.96 -17.98 -3.02
CA VAL A 401 -13.98 -18.77 -2.26
C VAL A 401 -14.68 -19.83 -1.44
N ASP A 402 -14.42 -21.09 -1.72
CA ASP A 402 -14.95 -22.28 -1.03
C ASP A 402 -13.79 -23.23 -0.69
N HIS A 403 -13.31 -23.31 0.57
CA HIS A 403 -13.74 -22.57 1.76
C HIS A 403 -12.54 -21.99 2.53
N LEU A 404 -12.85 -21.06 3.44
CA LEU A 404 -11.86 -20.32 4.23
C LEU A 404 -10.90 -21.21 5.04
N THR A 405 -11.42 -22.25 5.71
CA THR A 405 -10.63 -23.09 6.63
C THR A 405 -9.59 -23.97 5.93
N ALA A 406 -9.70 -24.19 4.61
CA ALA A 406 -8.67 -24.90 3.84
C ALA A 406 -7.38 -24.09 3.63
N MET A 407 -7.43 -22.79 3.91
CA MET A 407 -6.28 -21.88 3.80
C MET A 407 -5.62 -21.59 5.15
N ALA A 408 -6.20 -22.07 6.25
CA ALA A 408 -5.69 -21.81 7.59
C ALA A 408 -4.54 -22.75 7.96
N ASP A 409 -3.57 -22.24 8.71
CA ASP A 409 -2.52 -23.07 9.30
C ASP A 409 -3.14 -23.97 10.38
N THR A 410 -2.83 -25.28 10.29
CA THR A 410 -3.32 -26.27 11.24
C THR A 410 -2.72 -26.12 12.64
N ALA A 411 -1.54 -25.51 12.76
CA ALA A 411 -0.88 -25.30 14.05
C ALA A 411 -1.49 -24.14 14.84
N ASP A 412 -1.97 -23.10 14.15
CA ASP A 412 -2.69 -21.96 14.73
C ASP A 412 -3.88 -21.55 13.84
N GLU A 413 -4.88 -22.44 13.77
CA GLU A 413 -6.07 -22.20 12.93
C GLU A 413 -6.75 -20.87 13.24
N LYS A 414 -6.86 -20.52 14.53
CA LYS A 414 -7.57 -19.30 14.93
C LYS A 414 -6.82 -18.03 14.52
N GLY A 415 -5.53 -17.92 14.82
CA GLY A 415 -4.72 -16.76 14.45
C GLY A 415 -4.61 -16.62 12.95
N SER A 416 -4.46 -17.75 12.25
CA SER A 416 -4.43 -17.77 10.78
C SER A 416 -5.73 -17.29 10.16
N LEU A 417 -6.90 -17.74 10.66
CA LEU A 417 -8.20 -17.26 10.19
C LEU A 417 -8.41 -15.76 10.46
N GLU A 418 -7.94 -15.25 11.61
CA GLU A 418 -8.00 -13.82 11.92
C GLU A 418 -7.18 -12.99 10.94
N GLN A 419 -5.98 -13.46 10.60
CA GLN A 419 -5.11 -12.80 9.63
C GLN A 419 -5.71 -12.85 8.22
N ILE A 420 -6.14 -14.02 7.75
CA ILE A 420 -6.73 -14.20 6.42
C ILE A 420 -7.94 -13.27 6.25
N MET A 421 -8.86 -13.23 7.21
CA MET A 421 -10.04 -12.39 7.11
C MET A 421 -9.72 -10.89 7.07
N LYS A 422 -8.75 -10.45 7.87
CA LYS A 422 -8.26 -9.07 7.86
C LYS A 422 -7.66 -8.70 6.50
N GLU A 423 -6.78 -9.54 5.98
CA GLU A 423 -6.10 -9.29 4.72
C GLU A 423 -7.06 -9.39 3.53
N LEU A 424 -7.99 -10.35 3.54
CA LEU A 424 -9.01 -10.50 2.48
C LEU A 424 -9.94 -9.28 2.42
N ALA A 425 -10.38 -8.78 3.58
CA ALA A 425 -11.19 -7.56 3.63
C ALA A 425 -10.40 -6.32 3.17
N GLY A 426 -9.13 -6.21 3.55
CA GLY A 426 -8.23 -5.17 3.05
C GLY A 426 -8.05 -5.25 1.53
N LEU A 427 -7.80 -6.46 1.01
CA LEU A 427 -7.64 -6.71 -0.42
C LEU A 427 -8.91 -6.37 -1.21
N ALA A 428 -10.09 -6.70 -0.66
CA ALA A 428 -11.37 -6.36 -1.26
C ALA A 428 -11.54 -4.85 -1.43
N GLN A 429 -11.19 -4.07 -0.42
CA GLN A 429 -11.23 -2.60 -0.47
C GLN A 429 -10.15 -2.03 -1.41
N GLU A 430 -8.91 -2.50 -1.32
CA GLU A 430 -7.77 -2.04 -2.12
C GLU A 430 -8.03 -2.22 -3.62
N LEU A 431 -8.47 -3.41 -4.02
CA LEU A 431 -8.69 -3.75 -5.43
C LEU A 431 -10.12 -3.41 -5.92
N GLY A 432 -11.00 -2.97 -5.04
CA GLY A 432 -12.40 -2.72 -5.38
C GLY A 432 -13.11 -3.98 -5.89
N ILE A 433 -12.86 -5.13 -5.26
CA ILE A 433 -13.47 -6.42 -5.60
C ILE A 433 -14.55 -6.82 -4.58
N MET A 434 -15.53 -7.61 -4.98
CA MET A 434 -16.45 -8.28 -4.05
C MET A 434 -16.06 -9.74 -3.88
N VAL A 435 -16.13 -10.21 -2.64
CA VAL A 435 -15.74 -11.57 -2.30
C VAL A 435 -16.89 -12.31 -1.62
N HIS A 436 -17.26 -13.45 -2.17
CA HIS A 436 -18.21 -14.40 -1.58
C HIS A 436 -17.40 -15.55 -0.98
N LEU A 437 -17.59 -15.79 0.31
CA LEU A 437 -16.75 -16.68 1.10
C LEU A 437 -17.60 -17.72 1.82
N VAL A 438 -17.26 -18.99 1.69
CA VAL A 438 -17.80 -20.06 2.52
C VAL A 438 -16.92 -20.28 3.75
N SER A 439 -17.54 -20.39 4.91
CA SER A 439 -16.89 -20.84 6.14
C SER A 439 -17.61 -22.04 6.72
N HIS A 440 -16.84 -23.02 7.18
CA HIS A 440 -17.39 -24.14 7.93
C HIS A 440 -17.94 -23.71 9.29
N LEU A 441 -18.96 -24.42 9.74
CA LEU A 441 -19.55 -24.23 11.06
C LEU A 441 -18.98 -25.25 12.07
N THR A 442 -18.89 -24.84 13.31
CA THR A 442 -18.67 -25.73 14.45
C THR A 442 -19.96 -26.45 14.79
N THR A 443 -19.86 -27.65 15.38
CA THR A 443 -21.03 -28.35 15.89
C THR A 443 -21.67 -27.55 17.03
N PRO A 444 -22.96 -27.22 16.96
CA PRO A 444 -23.63 -26.45 18.01
C PRO A 444 -23.91 -27.31 19.24
N GLU A 445 -24.00 -26.64 20.40
CA GLU A 445 -24.59 -27.24 21.58
C GLU A 445 -26.13 -27.31 21.39
N GLY A 446 -26.68 -28.46 21.07
CA GLY A 446 -28.10 -28.64 20.80
C GLY A 446 -28.39 -29.29 19.47
N LYS A 447 -29.44 -28.84 18.77
CA LYS A 447 -29.87 -29.42 17.51
C LYS A 447 -28.81 -29.22 16.41
N PRO A 448 -28.29 -30.28 15.77
CA PRO A 448 -27.31 -30.18 14.70
C PRO A 448 -27.82 -29.35 13.51
N HIS A 449 -26.90 -28.71 12.77
CA HIS A 449 -27.28 -27.90 11.61
C HIS A 449 -27.91 -28.73 10.48
N GLU A 450 -27.50 -29.99 10.36
CA GLU A 450 -28.03 -30.98 9.40
C GLU A 450 -29.45 -31.43 9.74
N GLU A 451 -29.88 -31.22 10.95
CA GLU A 451 -31.25 -31.47 11.44
C GLU A 451 -32.09 -30.19 11.51
N GLY A 452 -31.64 -29.10 10.92
CA GLY A 452 -32.32 -27.81 10.93
C GLY A 452 -32.03 -26.96 12.16
N GLY A 453 -30.91 -27.19 12.86
CA GLY A 453 -30.46 -26.33 13.95
C GLY A 453 -30.11 -24.92 13.45
N ARG A 454 -30.59 -23.91 14.19
CA ARG A 454 -30.40 -22.47 13.84
C ARG A 454 -28.91 -22.12 13.76
N VAL A 455 -28.50 -21.50 12.63
CA VAL A 455 -27.16 -20.97 12.46
C VAL A 455 -27.01 -19.64 13.16
N MET A 456 -25.90 -19.46 13.88
CA MET A 456 -25.55 -18.22 14.56
C MET A 456 -24.11 -17.82 14.21
N ILE A 457 -23.78 -16.54 14.32
CA ILE A 457 -22.42 -16.04 14.04
C ILE A 457 -21.35 -16.80 14.84
N ARG A 458 -21.64 -17.16 16.10
CA ARG A 458 -20.71 -17.92 16.96
C ARG A 458 -20.38 -19.32 16.46
N HIS A 459 -21.16 -19.87 15.53
CA HIS A 459 -20.93 -21.20 14.98
C HIS A 459 -19.90 -21.22 13.85
N PHE A 460 -19.57 -20.06 13.28
CA PHE A 460 -18.52 -20.00 12.26
C PHE A 460 -17.15 -20.28 12.87
N LYS A 461 -16.35 -21.16 12.29
CA LYS A 461 -14.98 -21.38 12.71
C LYS A 461 -14.18 -20.07 12.53
N GLY A 462 -13.50 -19.59 13.59
CA GLY A 462 -12.92 -18.26 13.60
C GLY A 462 -13.93 -17.12 13.73
N SER A 463 -15.09 -17.38 14.35
CA SER A 463 -16.31 -16.55 14.38
C SER A 463 -16.09 -15.07 14.66
N ARG A 464 -15.14 -14.74 15.55
CA ARG A 464 -14.88 -13.34 15.92
C ARG A 464 -14.33 -12.53 14.75
N ALA A 465 -13.33 -13.04 14.04
CA ALA A 465 -12.73 -12.37 12.90
C ALA A 465 -13.69 -12.33 11.71
N ILE A 466 -14.37 -13.45 11.42
CA ILE A 466 -15.36 -13.51 10.36
C ILE A 466 -16.48 -12.52 10.64
N GLY A 467 -16.99 -12.51 11.89
CA GLY A 467 -18.02 -11.57 12.32
C GLY A 467 -17.57 -10.10 12.22
N PHE A 468 -16.30 -9.80 12.43
CA PHE A 468 -15.78 -8.44 12.37
C PHE A 468 -15.58 -7.95 10.93
N TRP A 469 -14.95 -8.75 10.08
CA TRP A 469 -14.51 -8.33 8.74
C TRP A 469 -15.56 -8.53 7.63
N SER A 470 -16.53 -9.42 7.81
CA SER A 470 -17.64 -9.58 6.85
C SER A 470 -18.57 -8.37 6.85
N HIS A 471 -19.01 -7.97 5.67
CA HIS A 471 -20.06 -6.94 5.51
C HIS A 471 -21.44 -7.53 5.71
N PHE A 472 -21.68 -8.70 5.13
CA PHE A 472 -22.86 -9.50 5.36
C PHE A 472 -22.48 -10.92 5.78
N MET A 473 -23.30 -11.53 6.61
CA MET A 473 -23.21 -12.94 6.96
C MET A 473 -24.55 -13.62 6.79
N PHE A 474 -24.49 -14.79 6.18
CA PHE A 474 -25.68 -15.59 5.91
C PHE A 474 -25.52 -16.99 6.47
N GLY A 475 -26.62 -17.55 6.98
CA GLY A 475 -26.73 -18.93 7.44
C GLY A 475 -27.74 -19.70 6.61
N LEU A 476 -27.42 -20.95 6.27
CA LEU A 476 -28.36 -21.89 5.65
C LEU A 476 -28.71 -22.98 6.67
N GLU A 477 -30.00 -23.19 6.90
CA GLU A 477 -30.57 -24.13 7.86
C GLU A 477 -31.47 -25.11 7.10
N ARG A 478 -31.27 -26.43 7.23
CA ARG A 478 -32.07 -27.44 6.56
C ARG A 478 -32.17 -28.70 7.40
N ASP A 479 -33.41 -29.19 7.60
CA ASP A 479 -33.66 -30.45 8.25
C ASP A 479 -33.65 -31.59 7.24
N GLN A 480 -32.47 -32.15 6.99
CA GLN A 480 -32.27 -33.23 6.02
C GLN A 480 -32.79 -34.61 6.53
N GLN A 481 -32.99 -34.72 7.84
CA GLN A 481 -33.44 -35.95 8.50
C GLN A 481 -34.94 -35.94 8.81
N ASN A 482 -35.66 -34.88 8.45
CA ASN A 482 -37.09 -34.78 8.69
C ASN A 482 -37.86 -35.94 8.04
N GLU A 483 -38.86 -36.46 8.71
CA GLU A 483 -39.71 -37.54 8.18
C GLU A 483 -40.52 -37.12 6.96
N ASP A 484 -40.97 -35.86 6.93
CA ASP A 484 -41.71 -35.27 5.81
C ASP A 484 -40.75 -34.91 4.67
N PRO A 485 -40.89 -35.51 3.46
CA PRO A 485 -40.11 -35.20 2.27
C PRO A 485 -40.27 -33.74 1.82
N GLU A 486 -41.41 -33.11 2.08
CA GLU A 486 -41.65 -31.70 1.69
C GLU A 486 -40.85 -30.76 2.58
N VAL A 487 -40.74 -31.05 3.86
CA VAL A 487 -39.89 -30.28 4.80
C VAL A 487 -38.41 -30.47 4.48
N ARG A 488 -37.98 -31.71 4.14
CA ARG A 488 -36.58 -31.99 3.80
C ARG A 488 -36.01 -31.19 2.63
N LYS A 489 -36.84 -30.74 1.68
CA LYS A 489 -36.40 -29.94 0.53
C LYS A 489 -36.30 -28.46 0.80
N LEU A 490 -36.84 -27.99 1.93
CA LEU A 490 -36.82 -26.59 2.30
C LEU A 490 -35.50 -26.21 3.00
N THR A 491 -34.99 -25.05 2.68
CA THR A 491 -33.82 -24.46 3.30
C THR A 491 -34.16 -23.07 3.79
N THR A 492 -33.97 -22.79 5.07
CA THR A 492 -34.05 -21.43 5.59
C THR A 492 -32.73 -20.72 5.30
N PHE A 493 -32.78 -19.66 4.52
CA PHE A 493 -31.69 -18.72 4.31
C PHE A 493 -31.86 -17.55 5.26
N ARG A 494 -30.93 -17.34 6.14
CA ARG A 494 -31.01 -16.32 7.20
C ARG A 494 -29.91 -15.27 7.04
N CYS A 495 -30.28 -13.98 7.11
CA CYS A 495 -29.32 -12.90 7.26
C CYS A 495 -28.89 -12.77 8.73
N LEU A 496 -27.62 -13.09 9.03
CA LEU A 496 -27.07 -13.06 10.38
C LEU A 496 -26.43 -11.71 10.72
N LYS A 497 -25.96 -11.00 9.69
CA LYS A 497 -25.34 -9.68 9.82
C LYS A 497 -25.58 -8.86 8.57
N ASP A 498 -25.94 -7.61 8.77
CA ASP A 498 -26.03 -6.56 7.76
C ASP A 498 -25.26 -5.34 8.28
N ARG A 499 -24.07 -5.08 7.72
CA ARG A 499 -23.24 -3.92 8.10
C ARG A 499 -23.68 -2.65 7.35
N PHE A 500 -24.42 -2.78 6.27
CA PHE A 500 -24.81 -1.66 5.44
C PHE A 500 -25.95 -0.85 6.05
N THR A 501 -27.03 -1.54 6.45
CA THR A 501 -28.22 -0.88 7.03
C THR A 501 -28.60 -1.39 8.42
N GLY A 502 -28.19 -2.60 8.77
CA GLY A 502 -28.64 -3.32 9.97
C GLY A 502 -30.04 -3.91 9.85
N ARG A 503 -30.85 -3.47 8.86
CA ARG A 503 -32.29 -3.78 8.78
C ARG A 503 -32.59 -5.22 8.40
N SER A 504 -31.75 -5.83 7.57
CA SER A 504 -31.96 -7.23 7.16
C SER A 504 -31.45 -8.25 8.17
N THR A 505 -30.81 -7.83 9.27
CA THR A 505 -30.36 -8.75 10.31
C THR A 505 -31.53 -9.49 10.97
N GLY A 506 -31.50 -10.81 10.91
CA GLY A 506 -32.59 -11.68 11.40
C GLY A 506 -33.58 -12.09 10.34
N ALA A 507 -33.68 -11.37 9.19
CA ALA A 507 -34.57 -11.71 8.10
C ALA A 507 -34.27 -13.10 7.53
N THR A 508 -35.32 -13.79 7.10
CA THR A 508 -35.25 -15.15 6.54
C THR A 508 -35.99 -15.24 5.22
N LEU A 509 -35.44 -16.06 4.31
CA LEU A 509 -36.10 -16.51 3.09
C LEU A 509 -36.21 -18.04 3.17
N THR A 510 -37.36 -18.58 2.73
CA THR A 510 -37.49 -20.02 2.57
C THR A 510 -37.17 -20.39 1.13
N LEU A 511 -36.15 -21.23 0.94
CA LEU A 511 -35.72 -21.70 -0.37
C LEU A 511 -36.18 -23.15 -0.58
N THR A 512 -36.63 -23.45 -1.80
CA THR A 512 -36.87 -24.82 -2.26
C THR A 512 -35.84 -25.20 -3.33
N TYR A 513 -35.48 -26.49 -3.38
CA TYR A 513 -34.57 -27.05 -4.36
C TYR A 513 -35.34 -27.94 -5.35
N ASP A 514 -35.30 -27.55 -6.60
CA ASP A 514 -35.85 -28.36 -7.70
C ASP A 514 -34.83 -29.48 -8.07
N ARG A 515 -35.24 -30.73 -7.92
CA ARG A 515 -34.39 -31.90 -8.16
C ARG A 515 -34.14 -32.20 -9.63
N ASP A 516 -34.98 -31.69 -10.53
CA ASP A 516 -34.84 -31.92 -11.96
C ASP A 516 -33.90 -30.92 -12.62
N THR A 517 -33.98 -29.67 -12.18
CA THR A 517 -33.17 -28.56 -12.73
C THR A 517 -31.96 -28.18 -11.87
N GLY A 518 -31.94 -28.59 -10.62
CA GLY A 518 -30.93 -28.21 -9.64
C GLY A 518 -30.99 -26.76 -9.20
N LEU A 519 -32.11 -26.07 -9.43
CA LEU A 519 -32.23 -24.65 -9.09
C LEU A 519 -32.85 -24.44 -7.71
N LEU A 520 -32.40 -23.38 -7.06
CA LEU A 520 -32.97 -22.83 -5.84
C LEU A 520 -33.91 -21.67 -6.20
N SER A 521 -35.05 -21.60 -5.57
CA SER A 521 -36.01 -20.48 -5.68
C SER A 521 -36.64 -20.19 -4.32
N VAL A 522 -37.10 -18.94 -4.13
CA VAL A 522 -37.87 -18.58 -2.93
C VAL A 522 -39.25 -19.21 -3.03
N THR A 523 -39.77 -19.67 -1.91
CA THR A 523 -41.13 -20.20 -1.76
C THR A 523 -41.76 -19.68 -0.47
N ASP A 524 -43.07 -19.64 -0.41
CA ASP A 524 -43.77 -19.31 0.83
C ASP A 524 -43.50 -20.38 1.89
N ALA A 525 -43.29 -19.95 3.14
CA ALA A 525 -43.14 -20.87 4.25
C ALA A 525 -44.46 -21.68 4.38
N PRO A 526 -44.41 -23.03 4.47
CA PRO A 526 -45.59 -23.83 4.69
C PRO A 526 -46.31 -23.38 5.97
N SER A 527 -47.64 -23.29 5.93
CA SER A 527 -48.46 -23.08 7.11
C SER A 527 -48.19 -24.22 8.11
N GLY A 528 -47.44 -23.99 9.16
CA GLY A 528 -46.99 -25.01 10.12
C GLY A 528 -45.48 -25.26 10.14
N SER A 529 -44.70 -24.44 9.45
CA SER A 529 -43.22 -24.47 9.57
C SER A 529 -42.80 -24.46 11.06
N PRO A 530 -41.89 -25.33 11.50
CA PRO A 530 -41.35 -25.27 12.85
C PRO A 530 -40.55 -23.99 13.14
N PHE A 531 -40.39 -23.13 12.15
CA PHE A 531 -39.81 -21.80 12.24
C PHE A 531 -40.90 -20.74 11.92
N PRO A 532 -41.75 -20.36 12.91
CA PRO A 532 -42.66 -19.23 12.71
C PRO A 532 -41.84 -17.99 12.35
N ALA A 533 -42.31 -17.23 11.39
CA ALA A 533 -41.78 -15.88 11.16
C ALA A 533 -41.82 -15.15 12.51
N GLU A 534 -40.69 -14.81 13.08
CA GLU A 534 -40.67 -13.94 14.26
C GLU A 534 -41.31 -12.63 13.86
N PRO A 535 -42.27 -12.08 14.64
CA PRO A 535 -42.82 -10.78 14.34
C PRO A 535 -41.73 -9.74 14.31
N ASP A 536 -41.83 -8.84 13.35
CA ASP A 536 -40.93 -7.70 13.18
C ASP A 536 -40.71 -7.00 14.55
N PRO A 537 -39.50 -6.91 15.09
CA PRO A 537 -39.28 -6.30 16.39
C PRO A 537 -39.39 -4.76 16.38
N PHE A 538 -39.78 -4.12 15.26
CA PHE A 538 -39.97 -2.67 15.16
C PHE A 538 -41.29 -2.28 14.53
#